data_4ddd4668aa57280c26c40ace06fd1fd8
#
_entry.id   4ddd4668aa57280c26c40ace06fd1fd8
#
_cell.length_a   1.000
_cell.length_b   1.000
_cell.length_c   1.000
_cell.angle_alpha   90.00
_cell.angle_beta   90.00
_cell.angle_gamma   90.00
#
_symmetry.space_group_name_H-M   'P 1'
#
loop_
_entity.id
_entity.type
_entity.pdbx_description
1 polymer ?
#
loop_
_entity_poly.entity_id
_entity_poly.type
_entity_poly.pdbx_seq_one_letter_code
_entity_poly.pdbx_strand_id
1 'polypeptide(L)'
;MTQGIDLGYAATLPSKEAVAYFRAKGAHISWNWFETAADVHARSFTAAKAARLDVVTTLQAEVQRAIDEGISQKEFIRTLTPRLQKLGWWGKQVVVDSAGNAEEVQLGSPRRLALIYNVNTRVAYNAGRYTQMMNNTDTHPFWQYVAVIDSRTRPEHAKLHLLVFRFDDVFWQTHYPPNDWECRCRVRALSAARMKAMGLTVSYGASYMHTHEVDAGTDKASGELFRTTSTTFDNGRVKMTPGVGWSYNPGSAAFGTDQALIRKLIEVKSPALREMVVQEMNNSPERQLAFRIWAKNIMKTRRGGNDIRTLGFMTESIAQAVESRTGTPPARLLAMSGKNVLHADSMKHQNDGIALTPEDFGRLPAMLAKPKAVLWDKRHNNLMYIVESKDSSVQIAVNVPYSLKRQPDKLDVIV
;
A
#
# COMPACT_ATOMS: atom_id res chain seq x y z
N MET A 1 22.56 3.11 37.27
CA MET A 1 21.52 2.06 37.14
C MET A 1 20.91 2.24 35.75
N THR A 2 21.34 1.44 34.80
CA THR A 2 20.73 1.35 33.45
C THR A 2 19.39 0.67 33.61
N GLN A 3 18.30 1.40 33.45
CA GLN A 3 16.97 0.78 33.31
C GLN A 3 17.01 -0.14 32.08
N GLY A 4 16.88 -1.43 32.34
CA GLY A 4 16.75 -2.43 31.29
C GLY A 4 15.53 -2.09 30.44
N ILE A 5 15.69 -2.12 29.11
CA ILE A 5 14.58 -1.94 28.16
C ILE A 5 13.59 -3.08 28.41
N ASP A 6 12.36 -2.76 28.79
CA ASP A 6 11.28 -3.74 28.90
C ASP A 6 10.90 -4.21 27.47
N LEU A 7 11.49 -5.34 27.08
CA LEU A 7 11.25 -5.95 25.76
C LEU A 7 9.79 -6.41 25.59
N GLY A 8 9.10 -6.74 26.68
CA GLY A 8 7.68 -7.08 26.66
C GLY A 8 6.82 -5.88 26.27
N TYR A 9 7.08 -4.73 26.87
CA TYR A 9 6.41 -3.46 26.52
C TYR A 9 6.75 -3.02 25.09
N ALA A 10 8.02 -3.10 24.68
CA ALA A 10 8.43 -2.75 23.32
C ALA A 10 7.77 -3.61 22.25
N ALA A 11 7.46 -4.90 22.56
CA ALA A 11 6.77 -5.80 21.66
C ALA A 11 5.26 -5.49 21.52
N THR A 12 4.67 -4.74 22.43
CA THR A 12 3.26 -4.31 22.39
C THR A 12 3.05 -2.97 21.68
N LEU A 13 4.13 -2.21 21.44
CA LEU A 13 4.03 -0.93 20.74
C LEU A 13 3.59 -1.13 19.30
N PRO A 14 2.68 -0.27 18.80
CA PRO A 14 2.24 -0.34 17.41
C PRO A 14 3.41 -0.05 16.46
N SER A 15 3.44 -0.78 15.34
CA SER A 15 4.41 -0.52 14.27
C SER A 15 4.13 0.85 13.67
N LYS A 16 5.14 1.73 13.65
CA LYS A 16 5.02 3.07 13.05
C LYS A 16 4.62 3.00 11.58
N GLU A 17 5.08 1.98 10.87
CA GLU A 17 4.74 1.73 9.48
C GLU A 17 3.29 1.28 9.31
N ALA A 18 2.77 0.48 10.24
CA ALA A 18 1.36 0.08 10.25
C ALA A 18 0.44 1.28 10.52
N VAL A 19 0.82 2.14 11.48
CA VAL A 19 0.14 3.40 11.77
C VAL A 19 0.11 4.30 10.54
N ALA A 20 1.26 4.52 9.90
CA ALA A 20 1.38 5.35 8.72
C ALA A 20 0.57 4.79 7.53
N TYR A 21 0.62 3.47 7.32
CA TYR A 21 -0.15 2.80 6.28
C TYR A 21 -1.65 3.04 6.45
N PHE A 22 -2.20 2.82 7.65
CA PHE A 22 -3.64 2.98 7.86
C PHE A 22 -4.06 4.44 7.81
N ARG A 23 -3.25 5.36 8.33
CA ARG A 23 -3.50 6.81 8.29
C ARG A 23 -3.56 7.37 6.87
N ALA A 24 -2.85 6.76 5.93
CA ALA A 24 -2.88 7.14 4.53
C ALA A 24 -4.14 6.69 3.77
N LYS A 25 -5.02 5.88 4.39
CA LYS A 25 -6.25 5.43 3.74
C LYS A 25 -7.30 6.54 3.68
N GLY A 26 -7.87 6.77 2.49
CA GLY A 26 -9.06 7.60 2.31
C GLY A 26 -10.34 6.87 2.73
N ALA A 27 -11.37 7.63 3.14
CA ALA A 27 -12.71 7.06 3.35
C ALA A 27 -13.39 6.81 1.98
N HIS A 28 -14.00 5.64 1.81
CA HIS A 28 -14.75 5.30 0.61
C HIS A 28 -16.10 4.68 0.97
N ILE A 29 -17.16 5.14 0.31
CA ILE A 29 -18.50 4.62 0.50
C ILE A 29 -18.74 3.51 -0.52
N SER A 30 -19.10 2.32 -0.05
CA SER A 30 -19.57 1.20 -0.88
C SER A 30 -20.76 0.51 -0.21
N TRP A 31 -21.70 0.03 -1.00
CA TRP A 31 -22.82 -0.75 -0.48
C TRP A 31 -22.42 -2.21 -0.26
N ASN A 32 -21.77 -2.81 -1.25
CA ASN A 32 -21.24 -4.15 -1.14
C ASN A 32 -19.70 -4.14 -1.15
N TRP A 33 -19.08 -5.11 -0.52
CA TRP A 33 -17.63 -5.19 -0.44
C TRP A 33 -16.96 -5.44 -1.81
N PHE A 34 -17.67 -6.10 -2.72
CA PHE A 34 -17.16 -6.46 -4.04
C PHE A 34 -17.26 -5.34 -5.09
N GLU A 35 -17.94 -4.24 -4.79
CA GLU A 35 -17.96 -3.03 -5.65
C GLU A 35 -16.59 -2.36 -5.72
N THR A 36 -15.72 -2.67 -4.75
CA THR A 36 -14.40 -2.09 -4.64
C THR A 36 -13.37 -3.13 -5.03
N ALA A 37 -12.52 -2.84 -6.04
CA ALA A 37 -11.46 -3.73 -6.46
C ALA A 37 -10.50 -4.06 -5.29
N ALA A 38 -9.89 -5.25 -5.32
CA ALA A 38 -9.07 -5.78 -4.22
C ALA A 38 -7.92 -4.82 -3.80
N ASP A 39 -7.24 -4.22 -4.76
CA ASP A 39 -6.15 -3.26 -4.54
C ASP A 39 -6.64 -1.91 -3.98
N VAL A 40 -7.89 -1.50 -4.26
CA VAL A 40 -8.48 -0.29 -3.69
C VAL A 40 -8.72 -0.43 -2.19
N HIS A 41 -9.05 -1.63 -1.70
CA HIS A 41 -9.14 -1.91 -0.26
C HIS A 41 -7.82 -1.68 0.49
N ALA A 42 -6.68 -1.79 -0.18
CA ALA A 42 -5.39 -1.48 0.43
C ALA A 42 -5.26 -0.01 0.82
N ARG A 43 -5.94 0.91 0.13
CA ARG A 43 -5.80 2.38 0.31
C ARG A 43 -7.07 3.09 0.71
N SER A 44 -8.22 2.46 0.52
CA SER A 44 -9.49 3.00 0.95
C SER A 44 -10.00 2.23 2.16
N PHE A 45 -10.48 2.98 3.16
CA PHE A 45 -11.27 2.41 4.22
C PHE A 45 -12.73 2.40 3.79
N THR A 46 -13.32 1.22 3.78
CA THR A 46 -14.74 1.04 3.51
C THR A 46 -15.32 0.02 4.49
N ALA A 47 -16.61 0.15 4.75
CA ALA A 47 -17.38 -0.84 5.48
C ALA A 47 -18.67 -1.08 4.68
N ALA A 48 -18.86 -2.30 4.17
CA ALA A 48 -20.03 -2.63 3.38
C ALA A 48 -21.33 -2.24 4.13
N LYS A 49 -22.36 -1.84 3.41
CA LYS A 49 -23.64 -1.35 3.99
C LYS A 49 -23.49 -0.08 4.87
N ALA A 50 -22.38 0.65 4.77
CA ALA A 50 -22.17 1.94 5.42
C ALA A 50 -22.26 3.06 4.36
N ALA A 51 -23.46 3.35 3.90
CA ALA A 51 -23.73 4.34 2.86
C ALA A 51 -23.57 5.79 3.32
N ARG A 52 -23.36 6.03 4.61
CA ARG A 52 -23.23 7.36 5.20
C ARG A 52 -21.78 7.65 5.54
N LEU A 53 -21.28 8.79 5.10
CA LEU A 53 -19.90 9.21 5.31
C LEU A 53 -19.54 9.35 6.80
N ASP A 54 -20.47 9.84 7.63
CA ASP A 54 -20.27 9.97 9.09
C ASP A 54 -20.06 8.61 9.78
N VAL A 55 -20.72 7.55 9.31
CA VAL A 55 -20.52 6.19 9.80
C VAL A 55 -19.14 5.68 9.36
N VAL A 56 -18.80 5.82 8.09
CA VAL A 56 -17.49 5.36 7.53
C VAL A 56 -16.35 6.07 8.23
N THR A 57 -16.42 7.39 8.37
CA THR A 57 -15.37 8.18 9.04
C THR A 57 -15.26 7.88 10.53
N THR A 58 -16.37 7.63 11.21
CA THR A 58 -16.37 7.20 12.62
C THR A 58 -15.68 5.85 12.77
N LEU A 59 -16.00 4.86 11.93
CA LEU A 59 -15.37 3.55 11.92
C LEU A 59 -13.86 3.68 11.63
N GLN A 60 -13.50 4.45 10.63
CA GLN A 60 -12.10 4.67 10.25
C GLN A 60 -11.30 5.31 11.39
N ALA A 61 -11.82 6.36 12.01
CA ALA A 61 -11.16 7.04 13.12
C ALA A 61 -10.91 6.10 14.32
N GLU A 62 -11.87 5.24 14.64
CA GLU A 62 -11.71 4.30 15.75
C GLU A 62 -10.76 3.15 15.43
N VAL A 63 -10.73 2.67 14.18
CA VAL A 63 -9.71 1.69 13.75
C VAL A 63 -8.32 2.33 13.77
N GLN A 64 -8.19 3.59 13.30
CA GLN A 64 -6.94 4.33 13.38
C GLN A 64 -6.48 4.44 14.84
N ARG A 65 -7.37 4.85 15.75
CA ARG A 65 -7.07 4.94 17.17
C ARG A 65 -6.66 3.59 17.75
N ALA A 66 -7.33 2.51 17.36
CA ALA A 66 -6.99 1.17 17.80
C ALA A 66 -5.58 0.73 17.36
N ILE A 67 -5.15 1.14 16.16
CA ILE A 67 -3.79 0.87 15.64
C ILE A 67 -2.76 1.77 16.33
N ASP A 68 -3.06 3.05 16.53
CA ASP A 68 -2.16 4.03 17.14
C ASP A 68 -1.86 3.74 18.61
N GLU A 69 -2.90 3.37 19.36
CA GLU A 69 -2.85 3.20 20.82
C GLU A 69 -2.77 1.73 21.26
N GLY A 70 -2.84 0.78 20.33
CA GLY A 70 -2.84 -0.66 20.66
C GLY A 70 -4.11 -1.12 21.37
N ILE A 71 -5.27 -0.48 21.11
CA ILE A 71 -6.54 -0.79 21.75
C ILE A 71 -6.98 -2.21 21.41
N SER A 72 -7.42 -2.95 22.42
CA SER A 72 -7.93 -4.32 22.23
C SER A 72 -9.25 -4.36 21.46
N GLN A 73 -9.53 -5.47 20.78
CA GLN A 73 -10.81 -5.70 20.09
C GLN A 73 -12.01 -5.51 21.02
N LYS A 74 -11.91 -6.00 22.26
CA LYS A 74 -13.00 -5.88 23.26
C LYS A 74 -13.29 -4.42 23.58
N GLU A 75 -12.25 -3.63 23.80
CA GLU A 75 -12.36 -2.21 24.08
C GLU A 75 -12.89 -1.43 22.88
N PHE A 76 -12.40 -1.71 21.68
CA PHE A 76 -12.89 -1.15 20.43
C PHE A 76 -14.41 -1.36 20.26
N ILE A 77 -14.89 -2.59 20.47
CA ILE A 77 -16.33 -2.90 20.37
C ILE A 77 -17.11 -2.13 21.44
N ARG A 78 -16.63 -2.12 22.70
CA ARG A 78 -17.29 -1.48 23.83
C ARG A 78 -17.47 0.02 23.62
N THR A 79 -16.45 0.70 23.14
CA THR A 79 -16.47 2.17 22.98
C THR A 79 -17.21 2.62 21.73
N LEU A 80 -17.18 1.80 20.66
CA LEU A 80 -17.75 2.18 19.37
C LEU A 80 -19.25 1.85 19.26
N THR A 81 -19.72 0.79 19.94
CA THR A 81 -21.14 0.37 19.88
C THR A 81 -22.14 1.51 20.17
N PRO A 82 -22.05 2.26 21.29
CA PRO A 82 -23.04 3.30 21.60
C PRO A 82 -23.00 4.45 20.58
N ARG A 83 -21.86 4.74 19.98
CA ARG A 83 -21.71 5.78 18.95
C ARG A 83 -22.42 5.38 17.67
N LEU A 84 -22.27 4.13 17.23
CA LEU A 84 -22.92 3.62 16.02
C LEU A 84 -24.42 3.45 16.20
N GLN A 85 -24.87 3.09 17.42
CA GLN A 85 -26.30 3.10 17.78
C GLN A 85 -26.89 4.50 17.66
N LYS A 86 -26.22 5.51 18.18
CA LYS A 86 -26.63 6.92 18.06
C LYS A 86 -26.68 7.39 16.60
N LEU A 87 -25.79 6.91 15.74
CA LEU A 87 -25.78 7.17 14.31
C LEU A 87 -26.85 6.36 13.55
N GLY A 88 -27.61 5.48 14.22
CA GLY A 88 -28.61 4.63 13.58
C GLY A 88 -28.01 3.49 12.74
N TRP A 89 -26.70 3.20 12.84
CA TRP A 89 -26.04 2.13 12.11
C TRP A 89 -25.83 0.91 13.01
N TRP A 90 -26.93 0.29 13.45
CA TRP A 90 -26.88 -0.84 14.37
C TRP A 90 -28.05 -1.80 14.18
N GLY A 91 -27.80 -3.10 14.37
CA GLY A 91 -28.84 -4.13 14.30
C GLY A 91 -29.26 -4.46 12.86
N LYS A 92 -30.38 -5.14 12.75
CA LYS A 92 -31.07 -5.40 11.50
C LYS A 92 -31.99 -4.23 11.15
N GLN A 93 -31.96 -3.77 9.93
CA GLN A 93 -32.83 -2.70 9.45
C GLN A 93 -33.23 -2.98 8.00
N VAL A 94 -34.45 -2.52 7.66
CA VAL A 94 -34.87 -2.50 6.27
C VAL A 94 -34.33 -1.23 5.61
N VAL A 95 -33.56 -1.39 4.57
CA VAL A 95 -33.02 -0.29 3.78
C VAL A 95 -33.67 -0.33 2.41
N VAL A 96 -34.13 0.82 1.95
CA VAL A 96 -34.78 0.98 0.64
C VAL A 96 -33.77 1.68 -0.28
N ASP A 97 -33.50 1.10 -1.45
CA ASP A 97 -32.63 1.70 -2.47
C ASP A 97 -33.34 2.81 -3.26
N SER A 98 -32.63 3.47 -4.16
CA SER A 98 -33.18 4.53 -5.02
C SER A 98 -34.23 4.04 -6.00
N ALA A 99 -34.31 2.74 -6.27
CA ALA A 99 -35.30 2.11 -7.14
C ALA A 99 -36.55 1.62 -6.36
N GLY A 100 -36.56 1.80 -5.02
CA GLY A 100 -37.67 1.38 -4.16
C GLY A 100 -37.61 -0.05 -3.68
N ASN A 101 -36.51 -0.80 -3.95
CA ASN A 101 -36.36 -2.16 -3.46
C ASN A 101 -35.99 -2.16 -1.97
N ALA A 102 -36.69 -2.97 -1.17
CA ALA A 102 -36.45 -3.08 0.25
C ALA A 102 -35.63 -4.34 0.58
N GLU A 103 -34.50 -4.18 1.28
CA GLU A 103 -33.66 -5.28 1.75
C GLU A 103 -33.47 -5.21 3.27
N GLU A 104 -33.75 -6.33 3.99
CA GLU A 104 -33.34 -6.43 5.39
C GLU A 104 -31.83 -6.67 5.46
N VAL A 105 -31.10 -5.72 6.04
CA VAL A 105 -29.64 -5.78 6.14
C VAL A 105 -29.19 -5.76 7.59
N GLN A 106 -28.14 -6.54 7.91
CA GLN A 106 -27.43 -6.41 9.17
C GLN A 106 -26.43 -5.22 9.05
N LEU A 107 -26.70 -4.16 9.78
CA LEU A 107 -25.78 -3.02 9.91
C LEU A 107 -24.70 -3.30 10.96
N GLY A 108 -24.57 -2.54 12.02
CA GLY A 108 -23.63 -2.81 13.09
C GLY A 108 -24.00 -4.02 13.94
N SER A 109 -22.99 -4.75 14.41
CA SER A 109 -23.11 -5.80 15.43
C SER A 109 -21.74 -6.08 16.05
N PRO A 110 -21.65 -6.69 17.25
CA PRO A 110 -20.36 -7.04 17.85
C PRO A 110 -19.48 -7.90 16.93
N ARG A 111 -20.08 -8.90 16.25
CA ARG A 111 -19.37 -9.76 15.29
C ARG A 111 -18.82 -8.95 14.11
N ARG A 112 -19.60 -8.02 13.59
CA ARG A 112 -19.20 -7.18 12.48
C ARG A 112 -18.08 -6.21 12.87
N LEU A 113 -18.18 -5.60 14.06
CA LEU A 113 -17.10 -4.76 14.58
C LEU A 113 -15.82 -5.55 14.82
N ALA A 114 -15.94 -6.78 15.33
CA ALA A 114 -14.80 -7.69 15.47
C ALA A 114 -14.12 -7.97 14.13
N LEU A 115 -14.90 -8.22 13.06
CA LEU A 115 -14.40 -8.42 11.72
C LEU A 115 -13.70 -7.17 11.19
N ILE A 116 -14.31 -5.99 11.29
CA ILE A 116 -13.72 -4.71 10.86
C ILE A 116 -12.39 -4.47 11.59
N TYR A 117 -12.35 -4.64 12.90
CA TYR A 117 -11.14 -4.52 13.69
C TYR A 117 -10.04 -5.49 13.21
N ASN A 118 -10.35 -6.79 13.15
CA ASN A 118 -9.37 -7.83 12.82
C ASN A 118 -8.79 -7.66 11.41
N VAL A 119 -9.64 -7.41 10.43
CA VAL A 119 -9.21 -7.25 9.04
C VAL A 119 -8.28 -6.05 8.90
N ASN A 120 -8.72 -4.88 9.37
CA ASN A 120 -7.96 -3.65 9.17
C ASN A 120 -6.65 -3.64 9.97
N THR A 121 -6.65 -4.10 11.21
CA THR A 121 -5.41 -4.17 12.01
C THR A 121 -4.42 -5.14 11.39
N ARG A 122 -4.85 -6.32 10.95
CA ARG A 122 -3.95 -7.32 10.32
C ARG A 122 -3.40 -6.85 8.98
N VAL A 123 -4.22 -6.23 8.15
CA VAL A 123 -3.77 -5.63 6.89
C VAL A 123 -2.72 -4.56 7.16
N ALA A 124 -2.98 -3.63 8.11
CA ALA A 124 -2.04 -2.57 8.47
C ALA A 124 -0.72 -3.11 9.02
N TYR A 125 -0.76 -4.09 9.94
CA TYR A 125 0.45 -4.70 10.49
C TYR A 125 1.25 -5.48 9.44
N ASN A 126 0.60 -6.19 8.52
CA ASN A 126 1.31 -6.89 7.44
C ASN A 126 1.88 -5.92 6.41
N ALA A 127 1.18 -4.82 6.09
CA ALA A 127 1.71 -3.76 5.23
C ALA A 127 2.93 -3.07 5.87
N GLY A 128 2.86 -2.74 7.16
CA GLY A 128 4.00 -2.20 7.91
C GLY A 128 5.19 -3.15 7.94
N ARG A 129 4.93 -4.45 8.16
CA ARG A 129 5.96 -5.50 8.10
C ARG A 129 6.60 -5.61 6.70
N TYR A 130 5.79 -5.53 5.65
CA TYR A 130 6.30 -5.49 4.28
C TYR A 130 7.31 -4.36 4.09
N THR A 131 6.95 -3.15 4.50
CA THR A 131 7.84 -1.99 4.43
C THR A 131 9.15 -2.20 5.20
N GLN A 132 9.07 -2.74 6.43
CA GLN A 132 10.27 -3.05 7.22
C GLN A 132 11.16 -4.11 6.55
N MET A 133 10.55 -5.15 5.97
CA MET A 133 11.30 -6.21 5.29
C MET A 133 11.91 -5.73 3.98
N MET A 134 11.22 -4.88 3.22
CA MET A 134 11.77 -4.26 2.00
C MET A 134 13.01 -3.40 2.31
N ASN A 135 13.02 -2.69 3.43
CA ASN A 135 14.17 -1.89 3.88
C ASN A 135 15.38 -2.75 4.33
N ASN A 136 15.20 -4.06 4.46
CA ASN A 136 16.23 -4.99 4.91
C ASN A 136 16.62 -6.06 3.88
N THR A 137 16.20 -5.93 2.63
CA THR A 137 16.40 -6.94 1.59
C THR A 137 17.87 -7.20 1.25
N ASP A 138 18.76 -6.26 1.50
CA ASP A 138 20.20 -6.43 1.27
C ASP A 138 20.80 -7.48 2.22
N THR A 139 20.31 -7.58 3.46
CA THR A 139 20.78 -8.54 4.47
C THR A 139 19.83 -9.73 4.66
N HIS A 140 18.53 -9.56 4.38
CA HIS A 140 17.48 -10.55 4.58
C HIS A 140 16.63 -10.73 3.30
N PRO A 141 17.22 -11.22 2.21
CA PRO A 141 16.54 -11.30 0.91
C PRO A 141 15.55 -12.47 0.79
N PHE A 142 15.50 -13.37 1.75
CA PHE A 142 14.62 -14.53 1.74
C PHE A 142 13.43 -14.32 2.66
N TRP A 143 12.24 -14.47 2.13
CA TRP A 143 11.00 -14.29 2.88
C TRP A 143 10.29 -15.61 3.06
N GLN A 144 9.89 -15.90 4.29
CA GLN A 144 9.22 -17.13 4.65
C GLN A 144 7.76 -16.87 5.01
N TYR A 145 6.86 -17.64 4.41
CA TYR A 145 5.46 -17.66 4.78
C TYR A 145 5.26 -18.36 6.13
N VAL A 146 4.56 -17.71 7.05
CA VAL A 146 4.33 -18.23 8.40
C VAL A 146 2.83 -18.26 8.68
N ALA A 147 2.22 -19.42 8.57
CA ALA A 147 0.86 -19.66 9.03
C ALA A 147 0.82 -19.90 10.54
N VAL A 148 -0.29 -19.54 11.17
CA VAL A 148 -0.62 -20.02 12.52
C VAL A 148 -1.19 -21.43 12.38
N ILE A 149 -0.53 -22.40 12.99
CA ILE A 149 -0.93 -23.81 12.85
C ILE A 149 -1.88 -24.17 13.98
N ASP A 150 -3.18 -24.00 13.74
CA ASP A 150 -4.27 -24.39 14.65
C ASP A 150 -5.53 -24.76 13.83
N SER A 151 -6.60 -25.19 14.52
CA SER A 151 -7.86 -25.63 13.92
C SER A 151 -8.63 -24.54 13.17
N ARG A 152 -8.28 -23.25 13.33
CA ARG A 152 -8.90 -22.13 12.65
C ARG A 152 -8.16 -21.72 11.39
N THR A 153 -7.02 -22.31 11.11
CA THR A 153 -6.25 -22.00 9.89
C THR A 153 -6.71 -22.89 8.75
N ARG A 154 -7.01 -22.28 7.63
CA ARG A 154 -7.43 -23.00 6.43
C ARG A 154 -6.34 -23.95 5.97
N PRO A 155 -6.69 -25.19 5.54
CA PRO A 155 -5.70 -26.19 5.14
C PRO A 155 -4.75 -25.71 4.04
N GLU A 156 -5.26 -24.96 3.06
CA GLU A 156 -4.47 -24.41 1.96
C GLU A 156 -3.47 -23.34 2.43
N HIS A 157 -3.82 -22.51 3.44
CA HIS A 157 -2.89 -21.59 4.07
C HIS A 157 -1.82 -22.33 4.90
N ALA A 158 -2.22 -23.40 5.58
CA ALA A 158 -1.28 -24.22 6.35
C ALA A 158 -0.23 -24.88 5.46
N LYS A 159 -0.59 -25.30 4.23
CA LYS A 159 0.35 -25.88 3.26
C LYS A 159 1.44 -24.91 2.80
N LEU A 160 1.22 -23.60 2.89
CA LEU A 160 2.25 -22.60 2.59
C LEU A 160 3.24 -22.40 3.74
N HIS A 161 2.95 -22.94 4.93
CA HIS A 161 3.79 -22.75 6.12
C HIS A 161 5.23 -23.22 5.87
N LEU A 162 6.17 -22.34 6.19
CA LEU A 162 7.61 -22.49 6.01
C LEU A 162 8.13 -22.46 4.57
N LEU A 163 7.29 -22.32 3.55
CA LEU A 163 7.80 -22.04 2.20
C LEU A 163 8.57 -20.72 2.20
N VAL A 164 9.67 -20.71 1.47
CA VAL A 164 10.55 -19.54 1.36
C VAL A 164 10.68 -19.13 -0.10
N PHE A 165 10.51 -17.85 -0.37
CA PHE A 165 10.74 -17.24 -1.68
C PHE A 165 11.69 -16.05 -1.53
N ARG A 166 12.37 -15.67 -2.60
CA ARG A 166 13.07 -14.38 -2.61
C ARG A 166 12.05 -13.24 -2.44
N PHE A 167 12.48 -12.11 -1.87
CA PHE A 167 11.63 -10.94 -1.65
C PHE A 167 11.01 -10.38 -2.95
N ASP A 168 11.69 -10.57 -4.09
CA ASP A 168 11.30 -10.10 -5.43
C ASP A 168 10.56 -11.18 -6.25
N ASP A 169 10.21 -12.31 -5.65
CA ASP A 169 9.45 -13.36 -6.33
C ASP A 169 8.00 -12.92 -6.56
N VAL A 170 7.44 -13.26 -7.73
CA VAL A 170 6.07 -12.94 -8.14
C VAL A 170 5.01 -13.49 -7.19
N PHE A 171 5.33 -14.55 -6.44
CA PHE A 171 4.47 -15.12 -5.41
C PHE A 171 3.97 -14.04 -4.43
N TRP A 172 4.82 -13.12 -4.02
CA TRP A 172 4.48 -12.07 -3.05
C TRP A 172 3.55 -10.99 -3.61
N GLN A 173 3.35 -10.91 -4.92
CA GLN A 173 2.42 -9.94 -5.50
C GLN A 173 0.96 -10.26 -5.15
N THR A 174 0.63 -11.55 -5.01
CA THR A 174 -0.74 -12.02 -4.83
C THR A 174 -0.93 -12.88 -3.57
N HIS A 175 0.13 -13.45 -3.00
CA HIS A 175 0.09 -14.38 -1.87
C HIS A 175 0.71 -13.80 -0.59
N TYR A 176 1.01 -12.51 -0.55
CA TYR A 176 1.44 -11.84 0.69
C TYR A 176 0.23 -11.67 1.63
N PRO A 177 0.30 -12.18 2.89
CA PRO A 177 -0.85 -12.16 3.80
C PRO A 177 -1.34 -10.73 4.15
N PRO A 178 -2.63 -10.57 4.50
CA PRO A 178 -3.68 -11.59 4.63
C PRO A 178 -4.18 -12.09 3.28
N ASN A 179 -4.44 -13.39 3.18
CA ASN A 179 -4.89 -14.01 1.92
C ASN A 179 -6.38 -14.37 1.92
N ASP A 180 -7.12 -13.97 2.95
CA ASP A 180 -8.57 -14.12 3.05
C ASP A 180 -9.07 -13.44 4.33
N TRP A 181 -10.41 -13.38 4.51
CA TRP A 181 -11.05 -12.89 5.72
C TRP A 181 -10.53 -13.62 6.95
N GLU A 182 -10.22 -12.85 8.00
CA GLU A 182 -9.69 -13.36 9.27
C GLU A 182 -8.35 -14.14 9.17
N CYS A 183 -7.66 -14.09 8.05
CA CYS A 183 -6.33 -14.69 7.90
C CYS A 183 -5.35 -14.13 8.94
N ARG A 184 -4.61 -15.04 9.63
CA ARG A 184 -3.62 -14.70 10.68
C ARG A 184 -2.19 -15.00 10.26
N CYS A 185 -1.98 -15.31 8.98
CA CYS A 185 -0.67 -15.56 8.42
C CYS A 185 0.18 -14.29 8.40
N ARG A 186 1.48 -14.47 8.38
CA ARG A 186 2.47 -13.39 8.28
C ARG A 186 3.68 -13.84 7.48
N VAL A 187 4.57 -12.92 7.20
CA VAL A 187 5.86 -13.20 6.55
C VAL A 187 6.99 -12.82 7.50
N ARG A 188 8.10 -13.57 7.48
CA ARG A 188 9.35 -13.19 8.14
C ARG A 188 10.49 -13.16 7.15
N ALA A 189 11.40 -12.21 7.29
CA ALA A 189 12.61 -12.14 6.50
C ALA A 189 13.74 -12.96 7.12
N LEU A 190 14.54 -13.61 6.28
CA LEU A 190 15.65 -14.47 6.67
C LEU A 190 16.93 -14.06 5.92
N SER A 191 18.06 -14.10 6.61
CA SER A 191 19.38 -13.97 5.98
C SER A 191 19.82 -15.29 5.35
N ALA A 192 20.82 -15.24 4.44
CA ALA A 192 21.39 -16.44 3.84
C ALA A 192 22.00 -17.39 4.91
N ALA A 193 22.64 -16.83 5.93
CA ALA A 193 23.18 -17.61 7.05
C ALA A 193 22.07 -18.34 7.82
N ARG A 194 20.92 -17.67 8.06
CA ARG A 194 19.79 -18.28 8.75
C ARG A 194 19.11 -19.36 7.91
N MET A 195 19.00 -19.16 6.59
CA MET A 195 18.53 -20.18 5.64
C MET A 195 19.36 -21.47 5.75
N LYS A 196 20.69 -21.32 5.67
CA LYS A 196 21.64 -22.44 5.79
C LYS A 196 21.51 -23.15 7.14
N ALA A 197 21.49 -22.39 8.24
CA ALA A 197 21.39 -22.95 9.58
C ALA A 197 20.08 -23.72 9.84
N MET A 198 19.00 -23.37 9.14
CA MET A 198 17.70 -24.03 9.24
C MET A 198 17.47 -25.11 8.18
N GLY A 199 18.42 -25.37 7.28
CA GLY A 199 18.29 -26.34 6.18
C GLY A 199 17.15 -25.98 5.21
N LEU A 200 16.82 -24.69 5.03
CA LEU A 200 15.72 -24.25 4.20
C LEU A 200 16.15 -24.07 2.75
N THR A 201 15.25 -24.41 1.84
CA THR A 201 15.42 -24.22 0.40
C THR A 201 14.52 -23.08 -0.13
N VAL A 202 14.93 -22.45 -1.22
CA VAL A 202 14.17 -21.39 -1.88
C VAL A 202 13.19 -22.03 -2.86
N SER A 203 11.92 -21.64 -2.75
CA SER A 203 10.88 -21.92 -3.74
C SER A 203 10.83 -20.82 -4.80
N TYR A 204 10.23 -21.15 -5.94
CA TYR A 204 10.07 -20.21 -7.07
C TYR A 204 8.61 -20.13 -7.46
N GLY A 205 8.07 -18.92 -7.60
CA GLY A 205 6.67 -18.69 -7.94
C GLY A 205 6.42 -18.65 -9.45
N ALA A 206 7.33 -18.08 -10.23
CA ALA A 206 7.08 -17.66 -11.62
C ALA A 206 6.44 -18.70 -12.54
N SER A 207 6.82 -19.98 -12.42
CA SER A 207 6.28 -21.05 -13.27
C SER A 207 5.00 -21.69 -12.73
N TYR A 208 4.54 -21.27 -11.57
CA TYR A 208 3.45 -21.91 -10.81
C TYR A 208 2.30 -20.96 -10.47
N MET A 209 2.31 -19.74 -11.01
CA MET A 209 1.27 -18.74 -10.78
C MET A 209 0.31 -18.72 -11.97
N HIS A 210 -0.98 -18.95 -11.71
CA HIS A 210 -2.04 -19.00 -12.71
C HIS A 210 -3.13 -18.00 -12.36
N THR A 211 -3.26 -16.93 -13.15
CA THR A 211 -4.29 -15.89 -12.94
C THR A 211 -5.54 -16.24 -13.77
N HIS A 212 -6.69 -16.09 -13.15
CA HIS A 212 -8.00 -16.36 -13.75
C HIS A 212 -9.05 -15.39 -13.18
N GLU A 213 -10.14 -15.22 -13.92
CA GLU A 213 -11.31 -14.46 -13.45
C GLU A 213 -12.15 -15.30 -12.49
N VAL A 214 -12.69 -14.64 -11.47
CA VAL A 214 -13.63 -15.23 -10.49
C VAL A 214 -14.79 -14.27 -10.25
N ASP A 215 -15.95 -14.84 -9.96
CA ASP A 215 -17.11 -14.07 -9.56
C ASP A 215 -16.88 -13.49 -8.15
N ALA A 216 -16.96 -12.17 -8.04
CA ALA A 216 -16.76 -11.47 -6.77
C ALA A 216 -18.07 -11.38 -5.96
N GLY A 217 -19.19 -11.22 -6.65
CA GLY A 217 -20.52 -11.16 -6.07
C GLY A 217 -21.54 -10.63 -7.06
N THR A 218 -22.80 -10.78 -6.72
CA THR A 218 -23.91 -10.24 -7.50
C THR A 218 -24.64 -9.19 -6.69
N ASP A 219 -24.84 -8.02 -7.25
CA ASP A 219 -25.71 -7.02 -6.67
C ASP A 219 -27.15 -7.51 -6.73
N LYS A 220 -27.81 -7.58 -5.58
CA LYS A 220 -29.16 -8.17 -5.49
C LYS A 220 -30.24 -7.29 -6.10
N ALA A 221 -30.03 -5.99 -6.13
CA ALA A 221 -31.00 -5.05 -6.64
C ALA A 221 -30.97 -4.96 -8.17
N SER A 222 -29.78 -4.88 -8.76
CA SER A 222 -29.58 -4.77 -10.21
C SER A 222 -29.42 -6.12 -10.91
N GLY A 223 -29.05 -7.17 -10.19
CA GLY A 223 -28.63 -8.46 -10.78
C GLY A 223 -27.25 -8.41 -11.44
N GLU A 224 -26.50 -7.31 -11.31
CA GLU A 224 -25.18 -7.14 -11.90
C GLU A 224 -24.16 -8.06 -11.25
N LEU A 225 -23.45 -8.83 -12.07
CA LEU A 225 -22.37 -9.71 -11.65
C LEU A 225 -21.03 -8.97 -11.69
N PHE A 226 -20.43 -8.83 -10.53
CA PHE A 226 -19.08 -8.28 -10.39
C PHE A 226 -18.04 -9.39 -10.48
N ARG A 227 -17.00 -9.14 -11.26
CA ARG A 227 -15.86 -10.06 -11.44
C ARG A 227 -14.57 -9.40 -10.97
N THR A 228 -13.63 -10.24 -10.53
CA THR A 228 -12.28 -9.84 -10.18
C THR A 228 -11.29 -10.92 -10.62
N THR A 229 -10.01 -10.60 -10.57
CA THR A 229 -8.98 -11.60 -10.85
C THR A 229 -8.49 -12.25 -9.56
N SER A 230 -8.22 -13.54 -9.62
CA SER A 230 -7.53 -14.28 -8.57
C SER A 230 -6.36 -15.05 -9.16
N THR A 231 -5.31 -15.26 -8.37
CA THR A 231 -4.12 -15.98 -8.82
C THR A 231 -3.91 -17.21 -7.94
N THR A 232 -3.84 -18.38 -8.55
CA THR A 232 -3.54 -19.65 -7.88
C THR A 232 -2.04 -19.93 -7.97
N PHE A 233 -1.41 -20.24 -6.85
CA PHE A 233 -0.11 -20.89 -6.79
C PHE A 233 -0.33 -22.40 -6.78
N ASP A 234 0.27 -23.13 -7.74
CA ASP A 234 0.18 -24.59 -7.83
C ASP A 234 1.49 -25.17 -8.35
N ASN A 235 2.29 -25.77 -7.46
CA ASN A 235 3.55 -26.42 -7.81
C ASN A 235 3.46 -27.96 -7.80
N GLY A 236 2.25 -28.49 -7.84
CA GLY A 236 1.97 -29.94 -7.81
C GLY A 236 1.97 -30.54 -6.39
N ARG A 237 2.59 -29.88 -5.40
CA ARG A 237 2.58 -30.31 -3.99
C ARG A 237 1.70 -29.41 -3.13
N VAL A 238 1.74 -28.15 -3.40
CA VAL A 238 0.97 -27.11 -2.70
C VAL A 238 0.14 -26.36 -3.73
N LYS A 239 -1.16 -26.33 -3.50
CA LYS A 239 -2.09 -25.51 -4.24
C LYS A 239 -2.80 -24.55 -3.29
N MET A 240 -2.76 -23.25 -3.61
CA MET A 240 -3.41 -22.21 -2.83
C MET A 240 -3.90 -21.09 -3.73
N THR A 241 -5.14 -20.70 -3.51
CA THR A 241 -5.75 -19.52 -4.14
C THR A 241 -6.21 -18.59 -3.01
N PRO A 242 -5.77 -17.32 -2.96
CA PRO A 242 -6.32 -16.36 -2.02
C PRO A 242 -7.82 -16.23 -2.18
N GLY A 243 -8.52 -15.95 -1.09
CA GLY A 243 -9.95 -15.66 -1.11
C GLY A 243 -10.28 -14.56 -2.12
N VAL A 244 -11.50 -14.57 -2.63
CA VAL A 244 -11.95 -13.59 -3.62
C VAL A 244 -11.75 -12.17 -3.07
N GLY A 245 -11.07 -11.33 -3.84
CA GLY A 245 -10.70 -9.97 -3.41
C GLY A 245 -9.45 -9.88 -2.53
N TRP A 246 -8.72 -11.02 -2.30
CA TRP A 246 -7.50 -11.05 -1.48
C TRP A 246 -6.23 -11.38 -2.27
N SER A 247 -6.32 -11.48 -3.58
CA SER A 247 -5.18 -11.79 -4.46
C SER A 247 -4.33 -10.54 -4.74
N TYR A 248 -3.84 -9.90 -3.68
CA TYR A 248 -2.98 -8.72 -3.74
C TYR A 248 -2.04 -8.63 -2.53
N ASN A 249 -1.01 -7.80 -2.63
CA ASN A 249 -0.10 -7.52 -1.53
C ASN A 249 -0.42 -6.15 -0.91
N PRO A 250 -0.91 -6.08 0.34
CA PRO A 250 -1.31 -4.81 0.95
C PRO A 250 -0.15 -3.82 1.10
N GLY A 251 1.07 -4.30 1.27
CA GLY A 251 2.25 -3.42 1.38
C GLY A 251 2.66 -2.79 0.07
N SER A 252 2.58 -3.55 -1.05
CA SER A 252 2.90 -3.04 -2.38
C SER A 252 1.71 -2.33 -3.05
N ALA A 253 0.49 -2.63 -2.63
CA ALA A 253 -0.72 -2.06 -3.24
C ALA A 253 -0.85 -0.54 -3.03
N ALA A 254 -0.23 0.02 -1.98
CA ALA A 254 -0.11 1.47 -1.85
C ALA A 254 0.57 2.10 -3.08
N PHE A 255 1.57 1.41 -3.65
CA PHE A 255 2.24 1.75 -4.87
C PHE A 255 1.40 1.42 -6.12
N GLY A 256 0.85 0.20 -6.20
CA GLY A 256 0.09 -0.28 -7.37
C GLY A 256 -1.20 0.49 -7.65
N THR A 257 -1.77 1.20 -6.66
CA THR A 257 -2.98 2.00 -6.91
C THR A 257 -2.66 3.36 -7.53
N ASP A 258 -1.51 3.95 -7.23
CA ASP A 258 -1.08 5.15 -7.97
C ASP A 258 -0.90 4.81 -9.45
N GLN A 259 -0.42 3.61 -9.78
CA GLN A 259 -0.38 3.10 -11.15
C GLN A 259 -1.77 2.87 -11.74
N ALA A 260 -2.69 2.27 -11.00
CA ALA A 260 -4.06 2.07 -11.45
C ALA A 260 -4.79 3.41 -11.67
N LEU A 261 -4.55 4.37 -10.78
CA LEU A 261 -5.13 5.70 -10.90
C LEU A 261 -4.57 6.46 -12.10
N ILE A 262 -3.25 6.41 -12.34
CA ILE A 262 -2.67 7.09 -13.50
C ILE A 262 -3.16 6.46 -14.81
N ARG A 263 -3.36 5.14 -14.87
CA ARG A 263 -3.96 4.47 -16.03
C ARG A 263 -5.37 5.01 -16.32
N LYS A 264 -6.22 5.09 -15.31
CA LYS A 264 -7.57 5.68 -15.46
C LYS A 264 -7.52 7.16 -15.79
N LEU A 265 -6.59 7.90 -15.22
CA LEU A 265 -6.43 9.32 -15.49
C LEU A 265 -6.03 9.58 -16.95
N ILE A 266 -5.18 8.73 -17.53
CA ILE A 266 -4.78 8.83 -18.94
C ILE A 266 -5.97 8.61 -19.87
N GLU A 267 -6.95 7.78 -19.50
CA GLU A 267 -8.17 7.53 -20.26
C GLU A 267 -9.14 8.73 -20.26
N VAL A 268 -9.02 9.64 -19.30
CA VAL A 268 -9.85 10.86 -19.26
C VAL A 268 -9.52 11.76 -20.43
N LYS A 269 -10.50 12.03 -21.32
CA LYS A 269 -10.30 12.80 -22.55
C LYS A 269 -9.94 14.27 -22.31
N SER A 270 -10.42 14.87 -21.23
CA SER A 270 -10.20 16.30 -20.92
C SER A 270 -8.83 16.54 -20.28
N PRO A 271 -7.87 17.22 -20.94
CA PRO A 271 -6.58 17.58 -20.35
C PRO A 271 -6.72 18.45 -19.10
N ALA A 272 -7.68 19.37 -19.10
CA ALA A 272 -7.95 20.25 -17.96
C ALA A 272 -8.40 19.46 -16.72
N LEU A 273 -9.25 18.46 -16.90
CA LEU A 273 -9.69 17.59 -15.79
C LEU A 273 -8.52 16.72 -15.29
N ARG A 274 -7.69 16.19 -16.19
CA ARG A 274 -6.48 15.46 -15.80
C ARG A 274 -5.55 16.33 -14.96
N GLU A 275 -5.30 17.56 -15.40
CA GLU A 275 -4.45 18.49 -14.65
C GLU A 275 -5.02 18.83 -13.27
N MET A 276 -6.33 19.09 -13.16
CA MET A 276 -6.98 19.33 -11.85
C MET A 276 -6.78 18.16 -10.88
N VAL A 277 -6.99 16.93 -11.35
CA VAL A 277 -6.82 15.72 -10.53
C VAL A 277 -5.35 15.56 -10.12
N VAL A 278 -4.41 15.77 -11.04
CA VAL A 278 -2.97 15.71 -10.74
C VAL A 278 -2.57 16.74 -9.68
N GLN A 279 -3.06 17.97 -9.80
CA GLN A 279 -2.79 19.04 -8.82
C GLN A 279 -3.35 18.69 -7.44
N GLU A 280 -4.56 18.20 -7.34
CA GLU A 280 -5.17 17.79 -6.08
C GLU A 280 -4.39 16.66 -5.42
N MET A 281 -4.00 15.66 -6.20
CA MET A 281 -3.23 14.53 -5.70
C MET A 281 -1.81 14.91 -5.22
N ASN A 282 -1.13 15.78 -5.95
CA ASN A 282 0.19 16.26 -5.61
C ASN A 282 0.18 17.18 -4.38
N ASN A 283 -0.91 17.87 -4.14
CA ASN A 283 -1.09 18.73 -2.98
C ASN A 283 -1.59 17.99 -1.72
N SER A 284 -1.86 16.67 -1.78
CA SER A 284 -2.34 15.89 -0.63
C SER A 284 -1.36 15.94 0.55
N PRO A 285 -1.77 16.51 1.71
CA PRO A 285 -0.95 16.57 2.92
C PRO A 285 -0.58 15.17 3.44
N GLU A 286 -1.49 14.21 3.28
CA GLU A 286 -1.30 12.83 3.72
C GLU A 286 -0.18 12.15 2.92
N ARG A 287 -0.14 12.35 1.60
CA ARG A 287 0.92 11.85 0.73
C ARG A 287 2.28 12.44 1.11
N GLN A 288 2.32 13.75 1.32
CA GLN A 288 3.54 14.46 1.74
C GLN A 288 4.03 13.96 3.09
N LEU A 289 3.13 13.79 4.06
CA LEU A 289 3.46 13.27 5.38
C LEU A 289 3.96 11.83 5.33
N ALA A 290 3.29 10.95 4.57
CA ALA A 290 3.67 9.56 4.42
C ALA A 290 5.06 9.42 3.79
N PHE A 291 5.36 10.20 2.75
CA PHE A 291 6.66 10.22 2.12
C PHE A 291 7.76 10.73 3.06
N ARG A 292 7.51 11.81 3.80
CA ARG A 292 8.44 12.37 4.79
C ARG A 292 8.77 11.36 5.89
N ILE A 293 7.77 10.67 6.43
CA ILE A 293 7.98 9.66 7.48
C ILE A 293 8.84 8.51 6.95
N TRP A 294 8.55 8.04 5.74
CA TRP A 294 9.31 6.98 5.10
C TRP A 294 10.76 7.38 4.82
N ALA A 295 11.02 8.53 4.21
CA ALA A 295 12.35 9.03 3.93
C ALA A 295 13.17 9.25 5.22
N LYS A 296 12.56 9.90 6.22
CA LYS A 296 13.21 10.12 7.54
C LYS A 296 13.60 8.82 8.23
N ASN A 297 12.78 7.78 8.11
CA ASN A 297 13.09 6.47 8.67
C ASN A 297 14.30 5.83 7.97
N ILE A 298 14.37 5.92 6.62
CA ILE A 298 15.50 5.41 5.84
C ILE A 298 16.79 6.16 6.21
N MET A 299 16.77 7.49 6.27
CA MET A 299 17.92 8.31 6.65
C MET A 299 18.42 7.94 8.07
N LYS A 300 17.48 7.79 9.02
CA LYS A 300 17.82 7.43 10.40
C LYS A 300 18.40 6.03 10.52
N THR A 301 17.82 5.04 9.84
CA THR A 301 18.23 3.63 9.95
C THR A 301 19.37 3.26 9.02
N ARG A 302 19.69 4.12 8.03
CA ARG A 302 20.65 3.87 6.92
C ARG A 302 20.32 2.58 6.14
N ARG A 303 19.06 2.20 6.09
CA ARG A 303 18.58 0.98 5.40
C ARG A 303 17.64 1.36 4.27
N GLY A 304 18.24 1.65 3.10
CA GLY A 304 17.52 2.04 1.90
C GLY A 304 17.29 0.88 0.92
N GLY A 305 16.62 -0.17 1.33
CA GLY A 305 16.35 -1.34 0.50
C GLY A 305 15.71 -1.05 -0.86
N ASN A 306 15.11 -2.05 -1.50
CA ASN A 306 14.47 -1.92 -2.82
C ASN A 306 13.01 -1.42 -2.74
N ASP A 307 12.57 -0.96 -1.56
CA ASP A 307 11.26 -0.33 -1.40
C ASP A 307 11.20 0.96 -2.22
N ILE A 308 10.11 1.14 -2.97
CA ILE A 308 9.88 2.31 -3.83
C ILE A 308 8.61 3.00 -3.32
N ARG A 309 8.67 4.33 -3.23
CA ARG A 309 7.53 5.17 -2.86
C ARG A 309 7.22 6.18 -3.94
N THR A 310 5.93 6.36 -4.18
CA THR A 310 5.44 7.40 -5.08
C THR A 310 5.43 8.74 -4.36
N LEU A 311 5.90 9.76 -5.06
CA LEU A 311 5.91 11.14 -4.59
C LEU A 311 4.71 11.92 -5.13
N GLY A 312 4.37 11.68 -6.39
CA GLY A 312 3.32 12.41 -7.07
C GLY A 312 3.18 12.02 -8.53
N PHE A 313 2.54 12.87 -9.27
CA PHE A 313 2.22 12.67 -10.67
C PHE A 313 2.83 13.78 -11.51
N MET A 314 3.35 13.40 -12.67
CA MET A 314 3.84 14.35 -13.66
C MET A 314 2.64 15.17 -14.22
N THR A 315 2.81 16.49 -14.28
CA THR A 315 1.78 17.37 -14.84
C THR A 315 1.55 17.09 -16.32
N GLU A 316 0.39 17.46 -16.82
CA GLU A 316 0.01 17.21 -18.22
C GLU A 316 0.97 17.89 -19.19
N SER A 317 1.36 19.14 -18.91
CA SER A 317 2.29 19.90 -19.75
C SER A 317 3.67 19.27 -19.88
N ILE A 318 4.22 18.77 -18.75
CA ILE A 318 5.52 18.08 -18.74
C ILE A 318 5.41 16.75 -19.47
N ALA A 319 4.34 15.99 -19.25
CA ALA A 319 4.15 14.69 -19.92
C ALA A 319 4.07 14.84 -21.45
N GLN A 320 3.35 15.84 -21.95
CA GLN A 320 3.27 16.14 -23.39
C GLN A 320 4.63 16.57 -23.96
N ALA A 321 5.40 17.38 -23.23
CA ALA A 321 6.74 17.79 -23.66
C ALA A 321 7.71 16.59 -23.73
N VAL A 322 7.63 15.64 -22.78
CA VAL A 322 8.41 14.41 -22.82
C VAL A 322 8.02 13.54 -24.02
N GLU A 323 6.72 13.31 -24.22
CA GLU A 323 6.22 12.50 -25.33
C GLU A 323 6.60 13.08 -26.69
N SER A 324 6.45 14.38 -26.87
CA SER A 324 6.83 15.10 -28.09
C SER A 324 8.34 14.97 -28.39
N ARG A 325 9.16 14.85 -27.34
CA ARG A 325 10.61 14.77 -27.49
C ARG A 325 11.10 13.35 -27.71
N THR A 326 10.55 12.38 -27.00
CA THR A 326 11.03 10.99 -26.96
C THR A 326 10.28 10.07 -27.91
N GLY A 327 9.11 10.50 -28.43
CA GLY A 327 8.19 9.65 -29.18
C GLY A 327 7.51 8.56 -28.32
N THR A 328 7.70 8.60 -26.99
CA THR A 328 7.15 7.63 -26.06
C THR A 328 6.50 8.35 -24.88
N PRO A 329 5.26 8.03 -24.52
CA PRO A 329 4.62 8.65 -23.37
C PRO A 329 5.33 8.25 -22.08
N PRO A 330 5.56 9.20 -21.14
CA PRO A 330 6.10 8.90 -19.82
C PRO A 330 5.12 8.07 -18.98
N ALA A 331 5.61 7.42 -17.94
CA ALA A 331 4.77 6.69 -16.99
C ALA A 331 3.88 7.62 -16.15
N ARG A 332 4.24 8.89 -16.05
CA ARG A 332 3.55 9.97 -15.31
C ARG A 332 3.52 9.80 -13.80
N LEU A 333 4.03 8.72 -13.26
CA LEU A 333 4.06 8.45 -11.83
C LEU A 333 5.49 8.62 -11.31
N LEU A 334 5.72 9.71 -10.59
CA LEU A 334 7.01 10.03 -9.98
C LEU A 334 7.24 9.16 -8.75
N ALA A 335 8.37 8.47 -8.70
CA ALA A 335 8.71 7.55 -7.63
C ALA A 335 10.19 7.68 -7.21
N MET A 336 10.51 7.26 -5.99
CA MET A 336 11.86 7.22 -5.46
C MET A 336 12.11 5.92 -4.71
N SER A 337 13.28 5.31 -4.90
CA SER A 337 13.67 4.13 -4.14
C SER A 337 14.35 4.50 -2.83
N GLY A 338 14.32 3.61 -1.85
CA GLY A 338 15.04 3.82 -0.60
C GLY A 338 16.55 3.97 -0.79
N LYS A 339 17.13 3.36 -1.84
CA LYS A 339 18.55 3.56 -2.21
C LYS A 339 18.81 4.98 -2.67
N ASN A 340 17.88 5.57 -3.42
CA ASN A 340 18.01 6.95 -3.90
C ASN A 340 17.85 7.96 -2.75
N VAL A 341 17.06 7.65 -1.73
CA VAL A 341 17.02 8.46 -0.49
C VAL A 341 18.39 8.50 0.17
N LEU A 342 19.07 7.34 0.32
CA LEU A 342 20.41 7.28 0.90
C LEU A 342 21.47 7.92 0.01
N HIS A 343 21.30 7.85 -1.31
CA HIS A 343 22.20 8.53 -2.25
C HIS A 343 22.09 10.05 -2.10
N ALA A 344 20.88 10.58 -2.06
CA ALA A 344 20.63 12.01 -1.87
C ALA A 344 21.12 12.55 -0.51
N ASP A 345 21.19 11.66 0.52
CA ASP A 345 21.77 11.96 1.86
C ASP A 345 23.18 11.40 2.04
N SER A 346 23.92 11.19 0.96
CA SER A 346 25.28 10.63 1.04
C SER A 346 26.28 11.62 1.62
N MET A 347 27.36 11.10 2.24
CA MET A 347 28.47 11.93 2.75
C MET A 347 29.06 12.86 1.67
N LYS A 348 29.10 12.40 0.42
CA LYS A 348 29.53 13.23 -0.70
C LYS A 348 28.63 14.44 -0.87
N HIS A 349 27.30 14.21 -0.94
CA HIS A 349 26.32 15.29 -1.07
C HIS A 349 26.31 16.21 0.15
N GLN A 350 26.54 15.68 1.36
CA GLN A 350 26.67 16.49 2.56
C GLN A 350 27.90 17.40 2.49
N ASN A 351 29.05 16.86 2.06
CA ASN A 351 30.29 17.63 1.91
C ASN A 351 30.17 18.68 0.80
N ASP A 352 29.46 18.37 -0.27
CA ASP A 352 29.21 19.28 -1.40
C ASP A 352 28.10 20.31 -1.09
N GLY A 353 27.42 20.23 0.07
CA GLY A 353 26.34 21.13 0.47
C GLY A 353 25.02 20.94 -0.32
N ILE A 354 24.84 19.78 -0.99
CA ILE A 354 23.69 19.47 -1.85
C ILE A 354 22.83 18.32 -1.32
N ALA A 355 23.11 17.82 -0.12
CA ALA A 355 22.31 16.78 0.53
C ALA A 355 20.90 17.29 0.86
N LEU A 356 19.89 16.47 0.60
CA LEU A 356 18.51 16.76 1.00
C LEU A 356 18.33 16.51 2.50
N THR A 357 17.72 17.46 3.18
CA THR A 357 17.34 17.32 4.60
C THR A 357 16.05 16.52 4.76
N PRO A 358 15.72 15.99 5.95
CA PRO A 358 14.43 15.35 6.20
C PRO A 358 13.22 16.24 5.89
N GLU A 359 13.38 17.54 6.06
CA GLU A 359 12.39 18.56 5.74
C GLU A 359 12.22 18.70 4.22
N ASP A 360 13.32 18.70 3.47
CA ASP A 360 13.28 18.74 2.00
C ASP A 360 12.58 17.51 1.42
N PHE A 361 12.88 16.31 1.93
CA PHE A 361 12.13 15.10 1.56
C PHE A 361 10.63 15.24 1.83
N GLY A 362 10.23 15.85 2.95
CA GLY A 362 8.82 16.10 3.24
C GLY A 362 8.14 17.04 2.27
N ARG A 363 8.89 17.96 1.68
CA ARG A 363 8.40 18.95 0.70
C ARG A 363 8.54 18.49 -0.74
N LEU A 364 9.31 17.44 -1.00
CA LEU A 364 9.66 16.98 -2.34
C LEU A 364 8.43 16.74 -3.24
N PRO A 365 7.33 16.11 -2.78
CA PRO A 365 6.12 15.99 -3.57
C PRO A 365 5.53 17.34 -4.03
N ALA A 366 5.48 18.31 -3.13
CA ALA A 366 4.98 19.66 -3.44
C ALA A 366 5.94 20.44 -4.36
N MET A 367 7.25 20.28 -4.16
CA MET A 367 8.29 20.91 -4.99
C MET A 367 8.24 20.40 -6.42
N LEU A 368 8.05 19.08 -6.62
CA LEU A 368 7.92 18.48 -7.95
C LEU A 368 6.57 18.82 -8.63
N ALA A 369 5.54 19.10 -7.84
CA ALA A 369 4.25 19.55 -8.37
C ALA A 369 4.31 20.97 -8.98
N LYS A 370 5.22 21.83 -8.47
CA LYS A 370 5.41 23.21 -8.93
C LYS A 370 6.89 23.53 -9.11
N PRO A 371 7.56 22.91 -10.10
CA PRO A 371 8.96 23.16 -10.35
C PRO A 371 9.16 24.58 -10.92
N LYS A 372 10.31 25.19 -10.63
CA LYS A 372 10.71 26.47 -11.23
C LYS A 372 10.99 26.33 -12.72
N ALA A 373 11.57 25.21 -13.12
CA ALA A 373 11.79 24.83 -14.50
C ALA A 373 11.94 23.31 -14.61
N VAL A 374 11.64 22.78 -15.79
CA VAL A 374 11.94 21.39 -16.15
C VAL A 374 12.75 21.41 -17.44
N LEU A 375 13.95 20.84 -17.38
CA LEU A 375 14.92 20.81 -18.46
C LEU A 375 15.13 19.38 -18.92
N TRP A 376 15.60 19.21 -20.16
CA TRP A 376 16.04 17.91 -20.65
C TRP A 376 17.56 17.84 -20.62
N ASP A 377 18.10 16.93 -19.80
CA ASP A 377 19.52 16.64 -19.83
C ASP A 377 19.86 15.73 -21.03
N LYS A 378 20.48 16.34 -22.05
CA LYS A 378 20.89 15.63 -23.27
C LYS A 378 21.98 14.60 -23.03
N ARG A 379 22.82 14.80 -22.00
CA ARG A 379 23.95 13.92 -21.70
C ARG A 379 23.50 12.60 -21.09
N HIS A 380 22.55 12.66 -20.16
CA HIS A 380 22.07 11.50 -19.43
C HIS A 380 20.70 11.01 -19.93
N ASN A 381 20.11 11.71 -20.90
CA ASN A 381 18.80 11.40 -21.51
C ASN A 381 17.69 11.27 -20.47
N ASN A 382 17.61 12.24 -19.56
CA ASN A 382 16.61 12.28 -18.48
C ASN A 382 16.02 13.68 -18.27
N LEU A 383 14.96 13.76 -17.46
CA LEU A 383 14.41 15.05 -17.02
C LEU A 383 15.19 15.59 -15.83
N MET A 384 15.39 16.90 -15.82
CA MET A 384 15.96 17.66 -14.72
C MET A 384 14.93 18.65 -14.19
N TYR A 385 14.39 18.37 -13.00
CA TYR A 385 13.52 19.31 -12.29
C TYR A 385 14.39 20.29 -11.51
N ILE A 386 14.16 21.57 -11.73
CA ILE A 386 14.73 22.66 -10.92
C ILE A 386 13.66 23.08 -9.93
N VAL A 387 13.92 22.84 -8.64
CA VAL A 387 12.96 23.13 -7.56
C VAL A 387 13.57 24.09 -6.55
N GLU A 388 12.76 24.86 -5.86
CA GLU A 388 13.21 25.76 -4.79
C GLU A 388 13.22 25.03 -3.44
N SER A 389 14.39 24.94 -2.81
CA SER A 389 14.56 24.71 -1.39
C SER A 389 14.57 26.03 -0.63
N LYS A 390 14.59 25.99 0.70
CA LYS A 390 14.52 27.21 1.53
C LYS A 390 15.61 28.24 1.22
N ASP A 391 16.80 27.76 0.88
CA ASP A 391 17.99 28.62 0.76
C ASP A 391 18.70 28.46 -0.61
N SER A 392 18.22 27.61 -1.50
CA SER A 392 18.87 27.32 -2.78
C SER A 392 17.93 26.67 -3.81
N SER A 393 18.34 26.65 -5.07
CA SER A 393 17.69 25.82 -6.11
C SER A 393 18.32 24.44 -6.14
N VAL A 394 17.50 23.39 -6.07
CA VAL A 394 17.93 21.99 -6.12
C VAL A 394 17.57 21.41 -7.48
N GLN A 395 18.49 20.61 -8.04
CA GLN A 395 18.29 19.87 -9.27
C GLN A 395 17.94 18.43 -8.95
N ILE A 396 16.84 17.93 -9.49
CA ILE A 396 16.35 16.57 -9.29
C ILE A 396 16.29 15.88 -10.63
N ALA A 397 17.10 14.86 -10.82
CA ALA A 397 17.11 14.05 -12.04
C ALA A 397 16.01 12.98 -11.98
N VAL A 398 15.28 12.80 -13.09
CA VAL A 398 14.19 11.81 -13.21
C VAL A 398 14.41 10.99 -14.49
N ASN A 399 14.64 9.70 -14.36
CA ASN A 399 14.71 8.77 -15.48
C ASN A 399 13.32 8.44 -16.02
N VAL A 400 13.11 8.69 -17.32
CA VAL A 400 11.79 8.59 -17.98
C VAL A 400 11.92 7.81 -19.29
N PRO A 401 11.10 6.81 -19.54
CA PRO A 401 10.40 5.96 -18.58
C PRO A 401 11.36 4.90 -18.01
N TYR A 402 11.29 4.61 -16.73
CA TYR A 402 12.12 3.61 -16.06
C TYR A 402 11.37 2.27 -15.94
N SER A 403 11.94 1.20 -16.47
CA SER A 403 11.38 -0.15 -16.34
C SER A 403 11.91 -0.81 -15.07
N LEU A 404 11.05 -1.09 -14.12
CA LEU A 404 11.40 -1.89 -12.95
C LEU A 404 11.64 -3.34 -13.38
N LYS A 405 12.74 -3.92 -12.90
CA LYS A 405 13.00 -5.35 -13.15
C LYS A 405 11.84 -6.18 -12.61
N ARG A 406 11.25 -7.01 -13.48
CA ARG A 406 10.16 -7.95 -13.16
C ARG A 406 8.81 -7.33 -12.77
N GLN A 407 8.58 -6.07 -13.09
CA GLN A 407 7.26 -5.46 -12.99
C GLN A 407 6.79 -5.03 -14.38
N PRO A 408 5.50 -5.26 -14.72
CA PRO A 408 4.97 -4.91 -16.03
C PRO A 408 4.83 -3.39 -16.22
N ASP A 409 4.71 -2.67 -15.12
CA ASP A 409 4.49 -1.22 -15.14
C ASP A 409 5.80 -0.44 -15.18
N LYS A 410 5.80 0.66 -15.93
CA LYS A 410 6.88 1.63 -15.96
C LYS A 410 6.62 2.72 -14.92
N LEU A 411 7.69 3.32 -14.45
CA LEU A 411 7.68 4.46 -13.54
C LEU A 411 8.64 5.53 -14.06
N ASP A 412 8.48 6.75 -13.57
CA ASP A 412 9.46 7.81 -13.71
C ASP A 412 10.22 7.93 -12.38
N VAL A 413 11.47 7.45 -12.34
CA VAL A 413 12.20 7.26 -11.09
C VAL A 413 13.23 8.37 -10.88
N ILE A 414 13.17 9.00 -9.71
CA ILE A 414 14.17 9.95 -9.22
C ILE A 414 15.46 9.16 -8.89
N VAL A 415 16.57 9.61 -9.44
CA VAL A 415 17.90 8.99 -9.33
C VAL A 415 18.88 9.88 -8.60
#